data_313593fa17e9d403830fa9d4eba098f8
#
_entry.id   313593fa17e9d403830fa9d4eba098f8
#
_cell.length_a   1.000
_cell.length_b   1.000
_cell.length_c   1.000
_cell.angle_alpha   90.00
_cell.angle_beta   90.00
_cell.angle_gamma   90.00
#
_symmetry.space_group_name_H-M   'P 1'
#
loop_
_entity.id
_entity.type
_entity.pdbx_description
1 polymer ?
#
loop_
_entity_poly.entity_id
_entity_poly.type
_entity_poly.pdbx_seq_one_letter_code
_entity_poly.pdbx_strand_id
1 'polypeptide(L)'
;MTSYLKGIQGMELTTTENQLFKSSKVSLALVTVLVGIGSGFLGMCLAMLLHYLQHIAYGYSPLHIISNETFLEGVRASSSERRIGILFLCGLIAGMGWWALYRFGKPLVSIASAIKSGKPMPALSTFIHAFLQIITIALGSPLGREVAPREVSSVFAYWLSSKVGLTPEESKIMLACGAGAGLAAVYNVPLGGAVFVLEVLLCTSNWTVLLPALSSSAIAVLVSWWGLGNESIYQLPEFSLSAPLIIWSILASPVLGFFAFWFIQIATIQRSKAMHNWQMILACLINFLIIGLFAIYFPSLLGNGKSPAEMEFDQSVGIGLSIILFMLRNVFVWSSLRVGAQGGLLTPSLANGALLGAILGGIWNLYLPPAPIHAFALIGATAFLAAAQKMPLTAIILIFEFTRINFIFLIPIMLAVSGSIAMCQLTKNYYIKYKV
;
A
#
# COMPACT_ATOMS: atom_id res chain seq x y z
N MET A 1 42.61 55.93 9.80
CA MET A 1 42.18 54.69 9.19
C MET A 1 42.11 53.59 10.25
N THR A 2 41.48 53.88 11.36
CA THR A 2 41.44 53.08 12.59
C THR A 2 40.16 53.38 13.38
N SER A 3 38.98 53.36 12.75
CA SER A 3 37.71 53.58 13.45
C SER A 3 36.48 52.90 12.81
N TYR A 4 36.70 51.80 12.06
CA TYR A 4 35.58 51.05 11.42
C TYR A 4 35.51 49.55 11.77
N LEU A 5 36.25 49.08 12.82
CA LEU A 5 36.26 47.69 13.25
C LEU A 5 35.75 47.49 14.69
N LYS A 6 34.78 48.30 15.15
CA LYS A 6 34.11 48.14 16.44
C LYS A 6 32.59 48.16 16.23
N GLY A 7 32.01 47.13 15.59
CA GLY A 7 30.57 47.09 15.35
C GLY A 7 30.00 45.75 14.99
N ILE A 8 30.79 44.66 15.09
CA ILE A 8 30.29 43.29 14.91
C ILE A 8 30.81 42.42 16.09
N GLN A 9 30.49 42.84 17.28
CA GLN A 9 30.48 42.00 18.46
C GLN A 9 29.08 42.08 19.05
N GLY A 10 28.38 40.99 19.03
CA GLY A 10 27.14 40.89 19.80
C GLY A 10 25.96 40.40 19.00
N MET A 11 26.05 39.20 18.42
CA MET A 11 24.89 38.33 18.34
C MET A 11 25.37 36.89 18.53
N GLU A 12 25.90 36.63 19.71
CA GLU A 12 25.80 35.29 20.31
C GLU A 12 24.30 35.04 20.47
N LEU A 13 23.70 34.41 19.43
CA LEU A 13 22.42 33.74 19.58
C LEU A 13 22.58 32.74 20.72
N THR A 14 21.93 33.11 21.78
CA THR A 14 22.06 32.52 23.10
C THR A 14 21.93 31.00 23.02
N THR A 15 22.92 30.31 23.54
CA THR A 15 22.98 28.85 23.82
C THR A 15 21.73 28.31 24.54
N THR A 16 20.83 29.15 24.98
CA THR A 16 19.56 28.82 25.63
C THR A 16 18.47 28.33 24.70
N GLU A 17 18.42 28.75 23.42
CA GLU A 17 17.44 28.22 22.47
C GLU A 17 17.80 26.81 21.96
N ASN A 18 19.09 26.47 21.90
CA ASN A 18 19.54 25.12 21.57
C ASN A 18 19.42 24.12 22.74
N GLN A 19 19.20 24.55 23.97
CA GLN A 19 18.96 23.66 25.10
C GLN A 19 17.49 23.28 25.29
N LEU A 20 16.56 24.02 24.72
CA LEU A 20 15.10 23.76 24.81
C LEU A 20 14.61 22.59 23.94
N PHE A 21 15.45 22.07 23.02
CA PHE A 21 15.08 20.97 22.11
C PHE A 21 16.00 19.74 22.20
N LYS A 22 16.66 19.53 23.31
CA LYS A 22 17.40 18.27 23.53
C LYS A 22 16.44 17.26 24.14
N SER A 23 15.69 16.52 23.30
CA SER A 23 14.86 15.44 23.84
C SER A 23 15.76 14.39 24.53
N SER A 24 15.33 13.93 25.66
CA SER A 24 15.98 12.80 26.32
C SER A 24 15.79 11.54 25.47
N LYS A 25 16.82 10.67 25.38
CA LYS A 25 16.69 9.35 24.75
C LYS A 25 15.52 8.55 25.33
N VAL A 26 15.18 8.80 26.59
CA VAL A 26 14.02 8.21 27.27
C VAL A 26 12.72 8.73 26.67
N SER A 27 12.61 10.02 26.36
CA SER A 27 11.44 10.60 25.71
C SER A 27 11.20 10.00 24.32
N LEU A 28 12.26 9.84 23.53
CA LEU A 28 12.17 9.21 22.21
C LEU A 28 11.73 7.75 22.31
N ALA A 29 12.31 6.98 23.26
CA ALA A 29 11.92 5.59 23.48
C ALA A 29 10.44 5.47 23.91
N LEU A 30 10.00 6.32 24.85
CA LEU A 30 8.61 6.35 25.30
C LEU A 30 7.64 6.68 24.14
N VAL A 31 7.96 7.71 23.36
CA VAL A 31 7.15 8.09 22.17
C VAL A 31 7.12 6.95 21.15
N THR A 32 8.24 6.25 20.93
CA THR A 32 8.30 5.09 20.02
C THR A 32 7.32 3.99 20.46
N VAL A 33 7.30 3.65 21.74
CA VAL A 33 6.36 2.65 22.29
C VAL A 33 4.92 3.12 22.13
N LEU A 34 4.60 4.36 22.50
CA LEU A 34 3.26 4.92 22.38
C LEU A 34 2.79 5.05 20.93
N VAL A 35 3.71 5.39 20.01
CA VAL A 35 3.42 5.39 18.57
C VAL A 35 3.09 3.98 18.08
N GLY A 36 3.84 2.97 18.52
CA GLY A 36 3.54 1.57 18.21
C GLY A 36 2.15 1.15 18.70
N ILE A 37 1.85 1.42 19.98
CA ILE A 37 0.53 1.08 20.57
C ILE A 37 -0.60 1.81 19.83
N GLY A 38 -0.50 3.14 19.68
CA GLY A 38 -1.55 3.94 19.04
C GLY A 38 -1.75 3.60 17.57
N SER A 39 -0.66 3.40 16.81
CA SER A 39 -0.72 2.98 15.40
C SER A 39 -1.32 1.59 15.24
N GLY A 40 -0.97 0.66 16.15
CA GLY A 40 -1.54 -0.69 16.19
C GLY A 40 -3.05 -0.65 16.41
N PHE A 41 -3.51 0.11 17.40
CA PHE A 41 -4.93 0.30 17.69
C PHE A 41 -5.68 0.96 16.52
N LEU A 42 -5.15 2.05 15.97
CA LEU A 42 -5.76 2.76 14.84
C LEU A 42 -5.82 1.89 13.59
N GLY A 43 -4.74 1.16 13.28
CA GLY A 43 -4.71 0.21 12.18
C GLY A 43 -5.72 -0.92 12.35
N MET A 44 -5.77 -1.52 13.54
CA MET A 44 -6.76 -2.53 13.90
C MET A 44 -8.20 -2.04 13.70
N CYS A 45 -8.54 -0.87 14.25
CA CYS A 45 -9.88 -0.28 14.10
C CYS A 45 -10.25 -0.05 12.63
N LEU A 46 -9.34 0.48 11.81
CA LEU A 46 -9.59 0.70 10.38
C LEU A 46 -9.75 -0.62 9.61
N ALA A 47 -8.99 -1.66 9.95
CA ALA A 47 -9.14 -2.97 9.35
C ALA A 47 -10.46 -3.64 9.77
N MET A 48 -10.82 -3.58 11.04
CA MET A 48 -12.12 -4.08 11.52
C MET A 48 -13.29 -3.34 10.87
N LEU A 49 -13.20 -2.01 10.72
CA LEU A 49 -14.20 -1.21 10.03
C LEU A 49 -14.35 -1.66 8.56
N LEU A 50 -13.23 -1.91 7.86
CA LEU A 50 -13.26 -2.40 6.49
C LEU A 50 -13.99 -3.74 6.41
N HIS A 51 -13.64 -4.71 7.25
CA HIS A 51 -14.28 -6.03 7.26
C HIS A 51 -15.76 -5.92 7.62
N TYR A 52 -16.12 -5.15 8.64
CA TYR A 52 -17.50 -4.91 9.03
C TYR A 52 -18.35 -4.34 7.87
N LEU A 53 -17.82 -3.34 7.16
CA LEU A 53 -18.49 -2.76 6.00
C LEU A 53 -18.60 -3.76 4.84
N GLN A 54 -17.62 -4.63 4.63
CA GLN A 54 -17.68 -5.70 3.63
C GLN A 54 -18.80 -6.70 3.97
N HIS A 55 -18.92 -7.12 5.23
CA HIS A 55 -19.97 -8.03 5.69
C HIS A 55 -21.36 -7.43 5.46
N ILE A 56 -21.59 -6.19 5.82
CA ILE A 56 -22.87 -5.49 5.57
C ILE A 56 -23.12 -5.34 4.08
N ALA A 57 -22.13 -4.91 3.32
CA ALA A 57 -22.29 -4.62 1.89
C ALA A 57 -22.64 -5.88 1.11
N TYR A 58 -21.95 -6.99 1.32
CA TYR A 58 -22.13 -8.21 0.54
C TYR A 58 -22.96 -9.29 1.23
N GLY A 59 -23.38 -9.08 2.48
CA GLY A 59 -24.38 -9.90 3.17
C GLY A 59 -23.89 -11.20 3.76
N TYR A 60 -22.57 -11.34 4.01
CA TYR A 60 -22.06 -12.46 4.76
C TYR A 60 -22.00 -12.15 6.27
N SER A 61 -21.85 -13.17 7.10
CA SER A 61 -22.15 -13.10 8.55
C SER A 61 -21.46 -11.94 9.29
N PRO A 62 -22.21 -11.01 9.91
CA PRO A 62 -21.63 -9.95 10.73
C PRO A 62 -21.26 -10.42 12.16
N LEU A 63 -21.57 -11.66 12.53
CA LEU A 63 -21.32 -12.16 13.89
C LEU A 63 -19.83 -12.39 14.17
N HIS A 64 -19.06 -12.67 13.14
CA HIS A 64 -17.62 -12.82 13.20
C HIS A 64 -16.97 -11.92 12.17
N ILE A 65 -16.60 -10.69 12.57
CA ILE A 65 -16.00 -9.68 11.68
C ILE A 65 -14.68 -10.17 11.06
N ILE A 66 -13.91 -10.94 11.84
CA ILE A 66 -12.75 -11.69 11.36
C ILE A 66 -13.17 -13.15 11.31
N SER A 67 -13.34 -13.68 10.11
CA SER A 67 -13.79 -15.05 9.84
C SER A 67 -12.91 -15.68 8.76
N ASN A 68 -13.03 -17.00 8.61
CA ASN A 68 -12.37 -17.75 7.53
C ASN A 68 -13.01 -17.47 6.16
N GLU A 69 -14.20 -16.86 6.12
CA GLU A 69 -14.88 -16.49 4.88
C GLU A 69 -14.14 -15.32 4.20
N THR A 70 -13.73 -15.54 2.96
CA THR A 70 -12.99 -14.53 2.19
C THR A 70 -13.95 -13.48 1.60
N PHE A 71 -13.42 -12.28 1.31
CA PHE A 71 -14.18 -11.24 0.60
C PHE A 71 -14.72 -11.74 -0.74
N LEU A 72 -13.96 -12.57 -1.46
CA LEU A 72 -14.39 -13.13 -2.74
C LEU A 72 -15.59 -14.06 -2.59
N GLU A 73 -15.59 -14.91 -1.56
CA GLU A 73 -16.72 -15.80 -1.26
C GLU A 73 -17.99 -15.00 -0.95
N GLY A 74 -17.91 -13.99 -0.11
CA GLY A 74 -19.04 -13.09 0.17
C GLY A 74 -19.54 -12.37 -1.07
N VAL A 75 -18.65 -11.86 -1.92
CA VAL A 75 -19.02 -11.23 -3.20
C VAL A 75 -19.67 -12.24 -4.14
N ARG A 76 -19.17 -13.48 -4.26
CA ARG A 76 -19.74 -14.53 -5.09
C ARG A 76 -21.12 -14.97 -4.61
N ALA A 77 -21.32 -15.05 -3.30
CA ALA A 77 -22.60 -15.40 -2.70
C ALA A 77 -23.66 -14.30 -2.84
N SER A 78 -23.26 -13.04 -3.01
CA SER A 78 -24.19 -11.91 -3.19
C SER A 78 -24.84 -11.90 -4.57
N SER A 79 -26.09 -11.40 -4.67
CA SER A 79 -26.79 -11.27 -5.96
C SER A 79 -26.15 -10.22 -6.87
N SER A 80 -26.37 -10.33 -8.18
CA SER A 80 -25.86 -9.37 -9.17
C SER A 80 -26.37 -7.96 -8.91
N GLU A 81 -27.65 -7.81 -8.55
CA GLU A 81 -28.29 -6.54 -8.23
C GLU A 81 -27.62 -5.89 -7.01
N ARG A 82 -27.29 -6.69 -5.98
CA ARG A 82 -26.60 -6.22 -4.79
C ARG A 82 -25.21 -5.70 -5.15
N ARG A 83 -24.44 -6.41 -5.97
CA ARG A 83 -23.11 -5.95 -6.43
C ARG A 83 -23.21 -4.61 -7.15
N ILE A 84 -24.16 -4.46 -8.09
CA ILE A 84 -24.37 -3.20 -8.80
C ILE A 84 -24.78 -2.09 -7.84
N GLY A 85 -25.74 -2.34 -6.93
CA GLY A 85 -26.22 -1.38 -5.96
C GLY A 85 -25.12 -0.90 -5.00
N ILE A 86 -24.26 -1.81 -4.54
CA ILE A 86 -23.13 -1.46 -3.67
C ILE A 86 -22.08 -0.65 -4.43
N LEU A 87 -21.78 -0.97 -5.69
CA LEU A 87 -20.85 -0.18 -6.49
C LEU A 87 -21.43 1.19 -6.87
N PHE A 88 -22.75 1.29 -7.12
CA PHE A 88 -23.43 2.58 -7.26
C PHE A 88 -23.26 3.44 -6.00
N LEU A 89 -23.50 2.87 -4.82
CA LEU A 89 -23.28 3.53 -3.53
C LEU A 89 -21.81 3.93 -3.33
N CYS A 90 -20.87 3.05 -3.70
CA CYS A 90 -19.43 3.33 -3.68
C CYS A 90 -19.12 4.58 -4.52
N GLY A 91 -19.63 4.66 -5.75
CA GLY A 91 -19.45 5.80 -6.64
C GLY A 91 -20.01 7.11 -6.07
N LEU A 92 -21.18 7.04 -5.44
CA LEU A 92 -21.84 8.18 -4.80
C LEU A 92 -21.00 8.69 -3.61
N ILE A 93 -20.58 7.78 -2.71
CA ILE A 93 -19.75 8.12 -1.55
C ILE A 93 -18.38 8.66 -2.00
N ALA A 94 -17.73 8.02 -2.96
CA ALA A 94 -16.46 8.49 -3.51
C ALA A 94 -16.59 9.90 -4.10
N GLY A 95 -17.54 10.10 -5.00
CA GLY A 95 -17.75 11.36 -5.69
C GLY A 95 -18.10 12.51 -4.74
N MET A 96 -19.12 12.34 -3.90
CA MET A 96 -19.54 13.38 -2.93
C MET A 96 -18.51 13.59 -1.83
N GLY A 97 -17.95 12.51 -1.28
CA GLY A 97 -17.03 12.57 -0.16
C GLY A 97 -15.74 13.32 -0.50
N TRP A 98 -15.06 12.95 -1.59
CA TRP A 98 -13.84 13.65 -2.00
C TRP A 98 -14.11 15.03 -2.57
N TRP A 99 -15.22 15.24 -3.30
CA TRP A 99 -15.61 16.59 -3.73
C TRP A 99 -15.81 17.53 -2.53
N ALA A 100 -16.54 17.08 -1.50
CA ALA A 100 -16.77 17.86 -0.29
C ALA A 100 -15.44 18.12 0.46
N LEU A 101 -14.57 17.10 0.55
CA LEU A 101 -13.28 17.24 1.20
C LEU A 101 -12.38 18.27 0.48
N TYR A 102 -12.34 18.26 -0.86
CA TYR A 102 -11.56 19.23 -1.62
C TYR A 102 -12.17 20.64 -1.59
N ARG A 103 -13.49 20.74 -1.48
CA ARG A 103 -14.19 22.05 -1.47
C ARG A 103 -14.16 22.73 -0.11
N PHE A 104 -14.30 21.97 0.97
CA PHE A 104 -14.51 22.48 2.32
C PHE A 104 -13.38 22.12 3.29
N GLY A 105 -12.57 21.12 2.98
CA GLY A 105 -11.45 20.69 3.83
C GLY A 105 -10.18 21.49 3.60
N LYS A 106 -9.22 21.30 4.53
CA LYS A 106 -7.85 21.81 4.33
C LYS A 106 -7.13 20.96 3.28
N PRO A 107 -6.25 21.55 2.43
CA PRO A 107 -5.47 20.80 1.44
C PRO A 107 -4.72 19.63 2.08
N LEU A 108 -4.83 18.47 1.49
CA LEU A 108 -4.14 17.26 1.95
C LEU A 108 -2.62 17.38 1.77
N VAL A 109 -1.89 16.94 2.76
CA VAL A 109 -0.42 16.85 2.75
C VAL A 109 -0.04 15.37 2.81
N SER A 110 0.66 14.88 1.79
CA SER A 110 1.12 13.48 1.80
C SER A 110 2.22 13.26 2.84
N ILE A 111 2.36 12.03 3.32
CA ILE A 111 3.42 11.62 4.27
C ILE A 111 4.81 12.04 3.75
N ALA A 112 5.11 11.77 2.48
CA ALA A 112 6.38 12.14 1.86
C ALA A 112 6.60 13.67 1.83
N SER A 113 5.55 14.45 1.56
CA SER A 113 5.61 15.91 1.61
C SER A 113 5.81 16.41 3.04
N ALA A 114 5.14 15.83 4.01
CA ALA A 114 5.28 16.18 5.43
C ALA A 114 6.72 15.92 5.93
N ILE A 115 7.30 14.78 5.60
CA ILE A 115 8.69 14.43 5.90
C ILE A 115 9.66 15.42 5.26
N LYS A 116 9.48 15.73 3.96
CA LYS A 116 10.41 16.59 3.20
C LYS A 116 10.32 18.05 3.59
N SER A 117 9.11 18.57 3.79
CA SER A 117 8.88 20.00 4.01
C SER A 117 8.71 20.39 5.48
N GLY A 118 8.55 19.42 6.38
CA GLY A 118 8.19 19.65 7.79
C GLY A 118 6.76 20.18 8.00
N LYS A 119 5.96 20.33 6.94
CA LYS A 119 4.57 20.81 7.07
C LYS A 119 3.70 19.76 7.77
N PRO A 120 2.91 20.14 8.78
CA PRO A 120 2.02 19.20 9.46
C PRO A 120 0.90 18.73 8.52
N MET A 121 0.54 17.47 8.63
CA MET A 121 -0.63 16.91 7.96
C MET A 121 -1.91 17.44 8.64
N PRO A 122 -2.91 17.97 7.90
CA PRO A 122 -4.14 18.50 8.48
C PRO A 122 -4.98 17.34 9.04
N ALA A 123 -5.01 17.18 10.36
CA ALA A 123 -5.57 16.00 11.02
C ALA A 123 -7.00 15.66 10.55
N LEU A 124 -7.96 16.59 10.65
CA LEU A 124 -9.36 16.34 10.29
C LEU A 124 -9.51 15.92 8.80
N SER A 125 -8.87 16.68 7.88
CA SER A 125 -8.94 16.34 6.45
C SER A 125 -8.30 15.00 6.16
N THR A 126 -7.19 14.65 6.83
CA THR A 126 -6.51 13.36 6.67
C THR A 126 -7.34 12.21 7.22
N PHE A 127 -7.98 12.38 8.37
CA PHE A 127 -8.90 11.36 8.91
C PHE A 127 -10.10 11.13 7.98
N ILE A 128 -10.76 12.18 7.51
CA ILE A 128 -11.88 12.05 6.55
C ILE A 128 -11.41 11.35 5.29
N HIS A 129 -10.24 11.73 4.75
CA HIS A 129 -9.64 11.09 3.59
C HIS A 129 -9.39 9.59 3.80
N ALA A 130 -8.82 9.22 4.95
CA ALA A 130 -8.58 7.82 5.31
C ALA A 130 -9.88 7.02 5.44
N PHE A 131 -10.90 7.57 6.10
CA PHE A 131 -12.22 6.93 6.21
C PHE A 131 -12.89 6.74 4.85
N LEU A 132 -12.86 7.73 3.95
CA LEU A 132 -13.37 7.60 2.59
C LEU A 132 -12.66 6.48 1.82
N GLN A 133 -11.34 6.34 1.97
CA GLN A 133 -10.60 5.23 1.37
C GLN A 133 -11.10 3.88 1.90
N ILE A 134 -11.18 3.71 3.23
CA ILE A 134 -11.64 2.46 3.84
C ILE A 134 -13.05 2.10 3.40
N ILE A 135 -13.97 3.05 3.42
CA ILE A 135 -15.37 2.83 3.01
C ILE A 135 -15.46 2.42 1.54
N THR A 136 -14.85 3.19 0.64
CA THR A 136 -14.94 2.90 -0.80
C THR A 136 -14.27 1.58 -1.18
N ILE A 137 -13.15 1.22 -0.53
CA ILE A 137 -12.46 -0.05 -0.76
C ILE A 137 -13.28 -1.23 -0.21
N ALA A 138 -13.90 -1.07 0.95
CA ALA A 138 -14.84 -2.06 1.49
C ALA A 138 -16.02 -2.31 0.56
N LEU A 139 -16.52 -1.26 -0.09
CA LEU A 139 -17.61 -1.33 -1.08
C LEU A 139 -17.17 -1.84 -2.46
N GLY A 140 -15.89 -2.17 -2.66
CA GLY A 140 -15.40 -2.84 -3.87
C GLY A 140 -14.51 -2.00 -4.79
N SER A 141 -14.07 -0.80 -4.38
CA SER A 141 -13.08 -0.02 -5.16
C SER A 141 -11.82 -0.83 -5.43
N PRO A 142 -11.26 -0.81 -6.67
CA PRO A 142 -10.09 -1.61 -7.05
C PRO A 142 -8.75 -1.04 -6.54
N LEU A 143 -8.80 -0.04 -5.66
CA LEU A 143 -7.63 0.63 -5.10
C LEU A 143 -7.20 -0.02 -3.77
N GLY A 144 -5.94 0.18 -3.37
CA GLY A 144 -5.35 -0.40 -2.18
C GLY A 144 -5.72 0.34 -0.89
N ARG A 145 -5.84 -0.41 0.21
CA ARG A 145 -6.24 0.07 1.54
C ARG A 145 -5.09 0.55 2.42
N GLU A 146 -3.85 0.41 1.97
CA GLU A 146 -2.64 0.63 2.76
C GLU A 146 -2.35 2.10 3.09
N VAL A 147 -2.92 3.05 2.36
CA VAL A 147 -2.64 4.48 2.55
C VAL A 147 -3.35 5.01 3.79
N ALA A 148 -4.61 4.63 4.01
CA ALA A 148 -5.41 5.10 5.14
C ALA A 148 -4.76 4.85 6.53
N PRO A 149 -4.35 3.62 6.91
CA PRO A 149 -3.72 3.39 8.20
C PRO A 149 -2.37 4.09 8.33
N ARG A 150 -1.60 4.22 7.24
CA ARG A 150 -0.34 4.95 7.23
C ARG A 150 -0.53 6.42 7.52
N GLU A 151 -1.50 7.07 6.89
CA GLU A 151 -1.80 8.50 7.07
C GLU A 151 -2.31 8.80 8.49
N VAL A 152 -3.27 8.02 8.98
CA VAL A 152 -3.84 8.20 10.32
C VAL A 152 -2.76 8.03 11.41
N SER A 153 -1.95 6.97 11.29
CA SER A 153 -0.85 6.69 12.23
C SER A 153 0.25 7.75 12.16
N SER A 154 0.55 8.29 10.97
CA SER A 154 1.50 9.39 10.81
C SER A 154 1.03 10.67 11.50
N VAL A 155 -0.26 11.02 11.35
CA VAL A 155 -0.85 12.19 12.05
C VAL A 155 -0.78 12.01 13.56
N PHE A 156 -1.13 10.83 14.06
CA PHE A 156 -1.03 10.50 15.49
C PHE A 156 0.41 10.60 16.00
N ALA A 157 1.36 9.99 15.30
CA ALA A 157 2.77 10.00 15.68
C ALA A 157 3.36 11.42 15.71
N TYR A 158 3.04 12.24 14.71
CA TYR A 158 3.47 13.63 14.67
C TYR A 158 2.86 14.46 15.80
N TRP A 159 1.56 14.30 16.05
CA TRP A 159 0.86 14.97 17.14
C TRP A 159 1.49 14.62 18.50
N LEU A 160 1.73 13.33 18.76
CA LEU A 160 2.33 12.86 20.02
C LEU A 160 3.74 13.41 20.19
N SER A 161 4.57 13.34 19.14
CA SER A 161 5.96 13.86 19.14
C SER A 161 5.99 15.35 19.49
N SER A 162 5.09 16.13 18.88
CA SER A 162 4.98 17.57 19.15
C SER A 162 4.53 17.87 20.59
N LYS A 163 3.62 17.04 21.15
CA LYS A 163 3.15 17.21 22.54
C LYS A 163 4.22 16.89 23.58
N VAL A 164 5.07 15.90 23.30
CA VAL A 164 6.17 15.51 24.19
C VAL A 164 7.40 16.44 24.04
N GLY A 165 7.43 17.27 22.98
CA GLY A 165 8.53 18.21 22.75
C GLY A 165 9.77 17.55 22.13
N LEU A 166 9.58 16.55 21.25
CA LEU A 166 10.68 16.00 20.46
C LEU A 166 11.22 17.04 19.49
N THR A 167 12.49 16.90 19.12
CA THR A 167 13.10 17.74 18.09
C THR A 167 12.38 17.60 16.75
N PRO A 168 12.48 18.60 15.84
CA PRO A 168 11.89 18.49 14.50
C PRO A 168 12.34 17.26 13.72
N GLU A 169 13.61 16.87 13.83
CA GLU A 169 14.14 15.67 13.17
C GLU A 169 13.58 14.38 13.79
N GLU A 170 13.51 14.28 15.11
CA GLU A 170 12.89 13.15 15.78
C GLU A 170 11.40 13.05 15.47
N SER A 171 10.71 14.19 15.37
CA SER A 171 9.28 14.23 14.97
C SER A 171 9.06 13.73 13.55
N LYS A 172 9.97 14.02 12.60
CA LYS A 172 9.96 13.44 11.24
C LYS A 172 10.18 11.94 11.26
N ILE A 173 11.10 11.46 12.09
CA ILE A 173 11.34 10.02 12.27
C ILE A 173 10.08 9.36 12.82
N MET A 174 9.46 9.92 13.86
CA MET A 174 8.24 9.37 14.46
C MET A 174 7.06 9.39 13.48
N LEU A 175 6.91 10.44 12.66
CA LEU A 175 5.89 10.49 11.60
C LEU A 175 6.07 9.34 10.61
N ALA A 176 7.30 9.06 10.17
CA ALA A 176 7.61 7.94 9.30
C ALA A 176 7.38 6.58 9.98
N CYS A 177 7.81 6.44 11.25
CA CYS A 177 7.57 5.24 12.07
C CYS A 177 6.06 4.99 12.25
N GLY A 178 5.25 6.03 12.46
CA GLY A 178 3.79 5.91 12.49
C GLY A 178 3.23 5.33 11.19
N ALA A 179 3.72 5.79 10.03
CA ALA A 179 3.31 5.23 8.74
C ALA A 179 3.66 3.74 8.60
N GLY A 180 4.90 3.35 8.97
CA GLY A 180 5.34 1.96 8.95
C GLY A 180 4.56 1.08 9.92
N ALA A 181 4.35 1.57 11.15
CA ALA A 181 3.59 0.89 12.18
C ALA A 181 2.11 0.69 11.79
N GLY A 182 1.48 1.69 11.15
CA GLY A 182 0.12 1.57 10.61
C GLY A 182 0.02 0.55 9.47
N LEU A 183 1.03 0.49 8.58
CA LEU A 183 1.13 -0.55 7.56
C LEU A 183 1.29 -1.93 8.19
N ALA A 184 2.21 -2.05 9.18
CA ALA A 184 2.51 -3.29 9.88
C ALA A 184 1.27 -3.88 10.57
N ALA A 185 0.49 -3.04 11.26
CA ALA A 185 -0.70 -3.44 11.99
C ALA A 185 -1.79 -4.05 11.10
N VAL A 186 -2.05 -3.43 9.92
CA VAL A 186 -3.15 -3.84 9.04
C VAL A 186 -2.82 -5.10 8.25
N TYR A 187 -1.54 -5.34 7.98
CA TYR A 187 -1.08 -6.45 7.15
C TYR A 187 -0.31 -7.53 7.90
N ASN A 188 -0.17 -7.40 9.22
CA ASN A 188 0.61 -8.35 10.04
C ASN A 188 2.06 -8.51 9.55
N VAL A 189 2.74 -7.37 9.28
CA VAL A 189 4.06 -7.31 8.65
C VAL A 189 5.04 -6.44 9.45
N PRO A 190 5.48 -6.88 10.63
CA PRO A 190 6.32 -6.07 11.51
C PRO A 190 7.63 -5.63 10.86
N LEU A 191 8.33 -6.52 10.19
CA LEU A 191 9.59 -6.22 9.52
C LEU A 191 9.36 -5.43 8.22
N GLY A 192 8.32 -5.78 7.45
CA GLY A 192 7.92 -5.06 6.23
C GLY A 192 7.58 -3.61 6.51
N GLY A 193 6.85 -3.33 7.61
CA GLY A 193 6.55 -1.97 8.05
C GLY A 193 7.79 -1.17 8.43
N ALA A 194 8.73 -1.79 9.16
CA ALA A 194 9.99 -1.15 9.54
C ALA A 194 10.88 -0.85 8.33
N VAL A 195 11.07 -1.83 7.43
CA VAL A 195 11.89 -1.66 6.22
C VAL A 195 11.27 -0.65 5.26
N PHE A 196 9.94 -0.59 5.18
CA PHE A 196 9.24 0.46 4.44
C PHE A 196 9.61 1.88 4.92
N VAL A 197 9.75 2.10 6.23
CA VAL A 197 10.22 3.38 6.78
C VAL A 197 11.63 3.71 6.29
N LEU A 198 12.51 2.72 6.34
CA LEU A 198 13.93 2.90 5.98
C LEU A 198 14.14 3.09 4.47
N GLU A 199 13.51 2.25 3.67
CA GLU A 199 13.72 2.19 2.22
C GLU A 199 12.95 3.26 1.47
N VAL A 200 11.68 3.49 1.84
CA VAL A 200 10.74 4.32 1.05
C VAL A 200 10.56 5.71 1.61
N LEU A 201 10.45 5.85 2.93
CA LEU A 201 10.10 7.13 3.54
C LEU A 201 11.31 7.98 3.88
N LEU A 202 12.34 7.40 4.48
CA LEU A 202 13.51 8.15 4.97
C LEU A 202 14.79 7.86 4.17
N CYS A 203 14.81 6.83 3.33
CA CYS A 203 15.94 6.43 2.49
C CYS A 203 17.26 6.37 3.29
N THR A 204 17.26 5.71 4.44
CA THR A 204 18.39 5.64 5.37
C THR A 204 18.44 4.31 6.10
N SER A 205 19.65 3.88 6.47
CA SER A 205 19.90 2.70 7.33
C SER A 205 20.46 3.06 8.71
N ASN A 206 20.31 4.32 9.14
CA ASN A 206 20.86 4.78 10.41
C ASN A 206 20.14 4.11 11.59
N TRP A 207 20.92 3.70 12.61
CA TRP A 207 20.42 3.09 13.84
C TRP A 207 19.40 3.96 14.58
N THR A 208 19.51 5.28 14.50
CA THR A 208 18.57 6.23 15.12
C THR A 208 17.18 6.16 14.51
N VAL A 209 17.03 5.62 13.29
CA VAL A 209 15.78 5.39 12.60
C VAL A 209 15.37 3.92 12.68
N LEU A 210 16.35 3.02 12.52
CA LEU A 210 16.12 1.57 12.49
C LEU A 210 15.45 1.08 13.77
N LEU A 211 16.01 1.44 14.95
CA LEU A 211 15.47 0.96 16.22
C LEU A 211 14.03 1.43 16.48
N PRO A 212 13.68 2.73 16.34
CA PRO A 212 12.30 3.16 16.45
C PRO A 212 11.36 2.52 15.42
N ALA A 213 11.80 2.33 14.18
CA ALA A 213 10.98 1.71 13.13
C ALA A 213 10.66 0.24 13.43
N LEU A 214 11.65 -0.55 13.84
CA LEU A 214 11.48 -1.95 14.25
C LEU A 214 10.56 -2.05 15.48
N SER A 215 10.85 -1.26 16.51
CA SER A 215 10.10 -1.33 17.77
C SER A 215 8.64 -0.90 17.58
N SER A 216 8.39 0.24 16.92
CA SER A 216 7.02 0.71 16.71
C SER A 216 6.20 -0.22 15.81
N SER A 217 6.80 -0.80 14.76
CA SER A 217 6.12 -1.75 13.87
C SER A 217 5.81 -3.06 14.57
N ALA A 218 6.76 -3.61 15.36
CA ALA A 218 6.53 -4.84 16.12
C ALA A 218 5.44 -4.66 17.19
N ILE A 219 5.49 -3.56 17.96
CA ILE A 219 4.46 -3.23 18.96
C ILE A 219 3.09 -3.05 18.29
N ALA A 220 3.04 -2.38 17.14
CA ALA A 220 1.78 -2.16 16.43
C ALA A 220 1.13 -3.48 15.98
N VAL A 221 1.92 -4.43 15.51
CA VAL A 221 1.44 -5.77 15.17
C VAL A 221 0.94 -6.52 16.40
N LEU A 222 1.69 -6.51 17.50
CA LEU A 222 1.24 -7.16 18.75
C LEU A 222 -0.11 -6.61 19.23
N VAL A 223 -0.31 -5.29 19.15
CA VAL A 223 -1.60 -4.66 19.50
C VAL A 223 -2.69 -5.06 18.52
N SER A 224 -2.40 -5.12 17.22
CA SER A 224 -3.40 -5.47 16.22
C SER A 224 -3.87 -6.93 16.31
N TRP A 225 -3.08 -7.84 16.86
CA TRP A 225 -3.49 -9.23 17.08
C TRP A 225 -4.71 -9.38 17.98
N TRP A 226 -4.97 -8.43 18.88
CA TRP A 226 -6.16 -8.48 19.75
C TRP A 226 -7.48 -8.47 18.97
N GLY A 227 -7.52 -7.85 17.79
CA GLY A 227 -8.73 -7.81 16.98
C GLY A 227 -8.61 -8.49 15.63
N LEU A 228 -7.39 -8.60 15.05
CA LEU A 228 -7.18 -9.14 13.70
C LEU A 228 -6.61 -10.58 13.69
N GLY A 229 -6.13 -11.06 14.85
CA GLY A 229 -5.42 -12.34 14.91
C GLY A 229 -4.01 -12.28 14.34
N ASN A 230 -3.36 -13.46 14.25
CA ASN A 230 -1.97 -13.61 13.80
C ASN A 230 -1.87 -14.52 12.56
N GLU A 231 -2.86 -14.53 11.69
CA GLU A 231 -2.82 -15.38 10.50
C GLU A 231 -2.06 -14.72 9.35
N SER A 232 -1.56 -15.53 8.41
CA SER A 232 -0.99 -15.05 7.15
C SER A 232 -2.07 -14.43 6.27
N ILE A 233 -1.68 -13.41 5.48
CA ILE A 233 -2.62 -12.74 4.58
C ILE A 233 -3.04 -13.65 3.42
N TYR A 234 -2.09 -14.46 2.93
CA TYR A 234 -2.29 -15.43 1.86
C TYR A 234 -1.86 -16.83 2.34
N GLN A 235 -2.65 -17.82 2.03
CA GLN A 235 -2.29 -19.22 2.22
C GLN A 235 -1.77 -19.76 0.88
N LEU A 236 -0.68 -20.49 0.91
CA LEU A 236 -0.08 -21.11 -0.27
C LEU A 236 0.03 -22.63 -0.02
N PRO A 237 -0.27 -23.46 -1.03
CA PRO A 237 0.08 -24.86 -0.99
C PRO A 237 1.60 -25.04 -0.83
N GLU A 238 2.03 -26.15 -0.24
CA GLU A 238 3.45 -26.48 -0.18
C GLU A 238 3.98 -26.82 -1.57
N PHE A 239 5.12 -26.26 -1.92
CA PHE A 239 5.82 -26.56 -3.16
C PHE A 239 7.34 -26.48 -2.98
N SER A 240 8.06 -27.19 -3.84
CA SER A 240 9.52 -27.28 -3.79
C SER A 240 10.17 -26.34 -4.81
N LEU A 241 11.37 -25.87 -4.47
CA LEU A 241 12.20 -25.13 -5.41
C LEU A 241 12.68 -26.06 -6.51
N SER A 242 12.58 -25.63 -7.76
CA SER A 242 13.03 -26.37 -8.94
C SER A 242 13.91 -25.51 -9.85
N ALA A 243 14.80 -26.15 -10.62
CA ALA A 243 15.64 -25.44 -11.58
C ALA A 243 14.83 -24.68 -12.66
N PRO A 244 13.73 -25.23 -13.22
CA PRO A 244 12.85 -24.47 -14.11
C PRO A 244 12.34 -23.16 -13.51
N LEU A 245 11.99 -23.15 -12.23
CA LEU A 245 11.50 -21.95 -11.55
C LEU A 245 12.58 -20.87 -11.41
N ILE A 246 13.84 -21.26 -11.15
CA ILE A 246 14.98 -20.33 -11.08
C ILE A 246 15.24 -19.72 -12.47
N ILE A 247 15.25 -20.53 -13.51
CA ILE A 247 15.48 -20.05 -14.89
C ILE A 247 14.35 -19.10 -15.31
N TRP A 248 13.12 -19.50 -15.04
CA TRP A 248 11.95 -18.68 -15.32
C TRP A 248 12.02 -17.31 -14.62
N SER A 249 12.42 -17.26 -13.34
CA SER A 249 12.50 -16.00 -12.59
C SER A 249 13.47 -15.00 -13.23
N ILE A 250 14.54 -15.47 -13.85
CA ILE A 250 15.47 -14.60 -14.60
C ILE A 250 14.82 -14.13 -15.92
N LEU A 251 14.23 -15.06 -16.69
CA LEU A 251 13.71 -14.76 -18.02
C LEU A 251 12.41 -13.93 -17.99
N ALA A 252 11.54 -14.15 -17.00
CA ALA A 252 10.29 -13.40 -16.84
C ALA A 252 10.50 -12.00 -16.23
N SER A 253 11.58 -11.79 -15.49
CA SER A 253 11.81 -10.55 -14.75
C SER A 253 11.80 -9.28 -15.61
N PRO A 254 12.38 -9.22 -16.82
CA PRO A 254 12.31 -8.03 -17.67
C PRO A 254 10.86 -7.72 -18.10
N VAL A 255 10.06 -8.73 -18.41
CA VAL A 255 8.65 -8.57 -18.79
C VAL A 255 7.86 -7.99 -17.61
N LEU A 256 8.05 -8.54 -16.43
CA LEU A 256 7.42 -8.04 -15.19
C LEU A 256 7.77 -6.57 -14.93
N GLY A 257 9.06 -6.20 -15.07
CA GLY A 257 9.55 -4.83 -14.89
C GLY A 257 9.00 -3.84 -15.92
N PHE A 258 8.89 -4.27 -17.19
CA PHE A 258 8.30 -3.46 -18.25
C PHE A 258 6.84 -3.13 -17.98
N PHE A 259 6.03 -4.13 -17.65
CA PHE A 259 4.61 -3.91 -17.33
C PHE A 259 4.42 -3.14 -16.02
N ALA A 260 5.26 -3.35 -15.00
CA ALA A 260 5.24 -2.60 -13.75
C ALA A 260 5.52 -1.11 -13.98
N PHE A 261 6.47 -0.76 -14.85
CA PHE A 261 6.73 0.63 -15.24
C PHE A 261 5.49 1.28 -15.86
N TRP A 262 4.87 0.64 -16.84
CA TRP A 262 3.71 1.21 -17.53
C TRP A 262 2.49 1.29 -16.62
N PHE A 263 2.27 0.30 -15.77
CA PHE A 263 1.20 0.35 -14.78
C PHE A 263 1.29 1.60 -13.90
N ILE A 264 2.44 1.84 -13.28
CA ILE A 264 2.61 2.98 -12.36
C ILE A 264 2.68 4.31 -13.09
N GLN A 265 3.26 4.33 -14.30
CA GLN A 265 3.35 5.54 -15.12
C GLN A 265 1.97 6.03 -15.55
N ILE A 266 1.11 5.13 -16.03
CA ILE A 266 -0.27 5.48 -16.39
C ILE A 266 -1.06 5.87 -15.14
N ALA A 267 -0.95 5.13 -14.05
CA ALA A 267 -1.61 5.49 -12.79
C ALA A 267 -1.22 6.88 -12.30
N THR A 268 0.07 7.25 -12.40
CA THR A 268 0.56 8.58 -12.03
C THR A 268 -0.03 9.67 -12.93
N ILE A 269 -0.09 9.44 -14.24
CA ILE A 269 -0.70 10.37 -15.20
C ILE A 269 -2.21 10.51 -14.91
N GLN A 270 -2.93 9.42 -14.65
CA GLN A 270 -4.36 9.48 -14.36
C GLN A 270 -4.63 10.23 -13.05
N ARG A 271 -3.83 9.97 -12.01
CA ARG A 271 -3.93 10.67 -10.73
C ARG A 271 -3.63 12.17 -10.86
N SER A 272 -2.63 12.58 -11.66
CA SER A 272 -2.31 13.99 -11.88
C SER A 272 -3.41 14.74 -12.67
N LYS A 273 -4.19 14.01 -13.44
CA LYS A 273 -5.34 14.54 -14.21
C LYS A 273 -6.67 14.26 -13.53
N ALA A 274 -6.67 13.87 -12.24
CA ALA A 274 -7.89 13.56 -11.49
C ALA A 274 -8.84 14.76 -11.42
N MET A 275 -10.14 14.48 -11.41
CA MET A 275 -11.16 15.51 -11.27
C MET A 275 -11.25 15.97 -9.83
N HIS A 276 -11.43 17.30 -9.62
CA HIS A 276 -11.57 17.89 -8.29
C HIS A 276 -12.80 18.81 -8.19
N ASN A 277 -13.57 18.91 -9.29
CA ASN A 277 -14.78 19.73 -9.39
C ASN A 277 -16.05 18.87 -9.17
N TRP A 278 -17.24 19.50 -9.20
CA TRP A 278 -18.52 18.81 -9.01
C TRP A 278 -18.79 17.66 -10.03
N GLN A 279 -18.19 17.73 -11.23
CA GLN A 279 -18.30 16.67 -12.25
C GLN A 279 -17.71 15.34 -11.76
N MET A 280 -16.82 15.37 -10.76
CA MET A 280 -16.28 14.21 -10.09
C MET A 280 -17.40 13.30 -9.54
N ILE A 281 -18.52 13.86 -9.05
CA ILE A 281 -19.63 13.10 -8.49
C ILE A 281 -20.22 12.18 -9.56
N LEU A 282 -20.55 12.73 -10.70
CA LEU A 282 -21.11 11.96 -11.82
C LEU A 282 -20.09 10.98 -12.42
N ALA A 283 -18.85 11.43 -12.55
CA ALA A 283 -17.78 10.59 -13.10
C ALA A 283 -17.48 9.37 -12.20
N CYS A 284 -17.41 9.54 -10.89
CA CYS A 284 -17.26 8.43 -9.94
C CYS A 284 -18.48 7.49 -10.02
N LEU A 285 -19.70 8.05 -10.05
CA LEU A 285 -20.91 7.25 -10.12
C LEU A 285 -20.90 6.34 -11.36
N ILE A 286 -20.62 6.90 -12.53
CA ILE A 286 -20.56 6.15 -13.80
C ILE A 286 -19.43 5.11 -13.74
N ASN A 287 -18.23 5.48 -13.29
CA ASN A 287 -17.10 4.58 -13.22
C ASN A 287 -17.39 3.36 -12.34
N PHE A 288 -17.90 3.56 -11.12
CA PHE A 288 -18.17 2.47 -10.21
C PHE A 288 -19.39 1.64 -10.65
N LEU A 289 -20.39 2.25 -11.31
CA LEU A 289 -21.49 1.51 -11.93
C LEU A 289 -20.97 0.57 -13.04
N ILE A 290 -20.06 1.03 -13.89
CA ILE A 290 -19.42 0.19 -14.91
C ILE A 290 -18.66 -0.96 -14.25
N ILE A 291 -17.87 -0.70 -13.20
CA ILE A 291 -17.20 -1.76 -12.43
C ILE A 291 -18.22 -2.77 -11.89
N GLY A 292 -19.36 -2.31 -11.37
CA GLY A 292 -20.45 -3.15 -10.88
C GLY A 292 -21.05 -4.05 -11.96
N LEU A 293 -21.23 -3.53 -13.18
CA LEU A 293 -21.70 -4.32 -14.31
C LEU A 293 -20.71 -5.43 -14.70
N PHE A 294 -19.42 -5.13 -14.73
CA PHE A 294 -18.39 -6.15 -14.99
C PHE A 294 -18.28 -7.17 -13.83
N ALA A 295 -18.56 -6.77 -12.60
CA ALA A 295 -18.54 -7.66 -11.44
C ALA A 295 -19.66 -8.70 -11.44
N ILE A 296 -20.65 -8.59 -12.33
CA ILE A 296 -21.65 -9.65 -12.57
C ILE A 296 -20.93 -10.92 -13.02
N TYR A 297 -20.04 -10.77 -14.00
CA TYR A 297 -19.30 -11.88 -14.62
C TYR A 297 -17.96 -12.15 -13.95
N PHE A 298 -17.34 -11.13 -13.38
CA PHE A 298 -16.00 -11.17 -12.80
C PHE A 298 -16.00 -10.63 -11.35
N PRO A 299 -16.58 -11.35 -10.38
CA PRO A 299 -16.66 -10.90 -8.97
C PRO A 299 -15.29 -10.59 -8.34
N SER A 300 -14.22 -11.27 -8.78
CA SER A 300 -12.85 -11.07 -8.31
C SER A 300 -12.22 -9.71 -8.73
N LEU A 301 -12.88 -8.93 -9.58
CA LEU A 301 -12.48 -7.56 -9.88
C LEU A 301 -12.65 -6.62 -8.69
N LEU A 302 -13.59 -6.91 -7.79
CA LEU A 302 -13.91 -6.05 -6.66
C LEU A 302 -12.85 -6.08 -5.58
N GLY A 303 -12.70 -4.94 -4.91
CA GLY A 303 -11.76 -4.75 -3.82
C GLY A 303 -10.32 -4.54 -4.27
N ASN A 304 -9.43 -4.43 -3.28
CA ASN A 304 -8.06 -3.95 -3.43
C ASN A 304 -7.10 -4.84 -4.26
N GLY A 305 -7.51 -6.04 -4.67
CA GLY A 305 -6.67 -6.99 -5.42
C GLY A 305 -6.30 -8.23 -4.64
N LYS A 306 -6.73 -8.36 -3.37
CA LYS A 306 -6.47 -9.57 -2.60
C LYS A 306 -7.07 -10.79 -3.30
N SER A 307 -8.34 -10.71 -3.71
CA SER A 307 -9.06 -11.83 -4.33
C SER A 307 -8.38 -12.42 -5.59
N PRO A 308 -8.01 -11.65 -6.62
CA PRO A 308 -7.33 -12.24 -7.78
C PRO A 308 -5.94 -12.79 -7.45
N ALA A 309 -5.22 -12.20 -6.49
CA ALA A 309 -3.94 -12.75 -6.04
C ALA A 309 -4.13 -14.10 -5.32
N GLU A 310 -5.14 -14.22 -4.44
CA GLU A 310 -5.51 -15.49 -3.79
C GLU A 310 -5.86 -16.57 -4.82
N MET A 311 -6.70 -16.23 -5.82
CA MET A 311 -7.06 -17.19 -6.87
C MET A 311 -5.84 -17.75 -7.62
N GLU A 312 -4.83 -16.93 -7.90
CA GLU A 312 -3.58 -17.38 -8.54
C GLU A 312 -2.71 -18.20 -7.60
N PHE A 313 -2.73 -17.89 -6.32
CA PHE A 313 -1.99 -18.65 -5.30
C PHE A 313 -2.64 -20.02 -5.02
N ASP A 314 -3.97 -20.12 -5.16
CA ASP A 314 -4.73 -21.38 -5.00
C ASP A 314 -4.81 -22.22 -6.29
N GLN A 315 -4.19 -21.77 -7.39
CA GLN A 315 -4.27 -22.40 -8.72
C GLN A 315 -5.70 -22.59 -9.25
N SER A 316 -6.63 -21.78 -8.80
CA SER A 316 -8.06 -21.92 -9.16
C SER A 316 -8.41 -21.31 -10.52
N VAL A 317 -7.42 -20.76 -11.26
CA VAL A 317 -7.64 -19.93 -12.44
C VAL A 317 -6.89 -20.45 -13.67
N GLY A 318 -7.59 -20.50 -14.81
CA GLY A 318 -6.95 -20.76 -16.09
C GLY A 318 -6.34 -19.48 -16.70
N ILE A 319 -5.30 -19.63 -17.55
CA ILE A 319 -4.55 -18.53 -18.19
C ILE A 319 -5.49 -17.49 -18.84
N GLY A 320 -6.56 -17.93 -19.50
CA GLY A 320 -7.50 -17.02 -20.17
C GLY A 320 -8.19 -16.05 -19.20
N LEU A 321 -8.63 -16.54 -18.05
CA LEU A 321 -9.23 -15.68 -17.02
C LEU A 321 -8.20 -14.76 -16.39
N SER A 322 -6.97 -15.22 -16.13
CA SER A 322 -5.87 -14.38 -15.64
C SER A 322 -5.57 -13.21 -16.58
N ILE A 323 -5.58 -13.43 -17.89
CA ILE A 323 -5.41 -12.36 -18.91
C ILE A 323 -6.54 -11.33 -18.81
N ILE A 324 -7.80 -11.79 -18.76
CA ILE A 324 -8.96 -10.92 -18.67
C ILE A 324 -8.91 -10.09 -17.38
N LEU A 325 -8.65 -10.71 -16.24
CA LEU A 325 -8.54 -10.03 -14.96
C LEU A 325 -7.39 -9.03 -14.94
N PHE A 326 -6.22 -9.38 -15.48
CA PHE A 326 -5.08 -8.47 -15.59
C PHE A 326 -5.45 -7.21 -16.38
N MET A 327 -6.09 -7.35 -17.55
CA MET A 327 -6.49 -6.22 -18.40
C MET A 327 -7.56 -5.35 -17.71
N LEU A 328 -8.63 -5.95 -17.20
CA LEU A 328 -9.75 -5.23 -16.60
C LEU A 328 -9.32 -4.49 -15.32
N ARG A 329 -8.51 -5.13 -14.47
CA ARG A 329 -8.02 -4.48 -13.26
C ARG A 329 -7.17 -3.25 -13.54
N ASN A 330 -6.27 -3.33 -14.52
CA ASN A 330 -5.46 -2.17 -14.92
C ASN A 330 -6.38 -1.00 -15.35
N VAL A 331 -7.35 -1.29 -16.23
CA VAL A 331 -8.31 -0.28 -16.71
C VAL A 331 -9.09 0.34 -15.54
N PHE A 332 -9.62 -0.48 -14.63
CA PHE A 332 -10.44 0.01 -13.52
C PHE A 332 -9.64 0.72 -12.42
N VAL A 333 -8.39 0.33 -12.16
CA VAL A 333 -7.50 1.10 -11.28
C VAL A 333 -7.23 2.49 -11.89
N TRP A 334 -6.88 2.55 -13.17
CA TRP A 334 -6.58 3.82 -13.84
C TRP A 334 -7.81 4.72 -13.97
N SER A 335 -8.96 4.17 -14.34
CA SER A 335 -10.21 4.95 -14.46
C SER A 335 -10.67 5.48 -13.10
N SER A 336 -10.56 4.68 -12.03
CA SER A 336 -10.89 5.12 -10.67
C SER A 336 -10.01 6.28 -10.20
N LEU A 337 -8.70 6.23 -10.49
CA LEU A 337 -7.79 7.35 -10.22
C LEU A 337 -8.15 8.59 -11.05
N ARG A 338 -8.52 8.41 -12.32
CA ARG A 338 -8.89 9.50 -13.24
C ARG A 338 -10.12 10.25 -12.78
N VAL A 339 -11.14 9.57 -12.30
CA VAL A 339 -12.37 10.20 -11.80
C VAL A 339 -12.20 10.83 -10.41
N GLY A 340 -11.05 10.63 -9.77
CA GLY A 340 -10.67 11.28 -8.51
C GLY A 340 -10.81 10.40 -7.27
N ALA A 341 -11.19 9.13 -7.40
CA ALA A 341 -11.15 8.20 -6.26
C ALA A 341 -9.70 8.01 -5.78
N GLN A 342 -9.52 7.88 -4.48
CA GLN A 342 -8.19 7.78 -3.86
C GLN A 342 -7.99 6.43 -3.17
N GLY A 343 -6.74 5.98 -3.16
CA GLY A 343 -6.31 4.73 -2.54
C GLY A 343 -4.88 4.39 -2.93
N GLY A 344 -4.34 3.32 -2.34
CA GLY A 344 -2.98 2.86 -2.61
C GLY A 344 -2.86 2.04 -3.89
N LEU A 345 -1.63 1.77 -4.27
CA LEU A 345 -1.28 0.92 -5.42
C LEU A 345 -0.41 -0.28 -5.01
N LEU A 346 -0.18 -0.51 -3.70
CA LEU A 346 0.62 -1.64 -3.22
C LEU A 346 -0.08 -2.97 -3.55
N THR A 347 -1.29 -3.16 -3.01
CA THR A 347 -2.05 -4.40 -3.25
C THR A 347 -2.45 -4.58 -4.72
N PRO A 348 -2.87 -3.52 -5.47
CA PRO A 348 -3.06 -3.63 -6.92
C PRO A 348 -1.81 -4.04 -7.69
N SER A 349 -0.62 -3.55 -7.31
CA SER A 349 0.64 -3.97 -7.94
C SER A 349 0.95 -5.44 -7.68
N LEU A 350 0.75 -5.90 -6.44
CA LEU A 350 0.95 -7.30 -6.06
C LEU A 350 0.02 -8.21 -6.86
N ALA A 351 -1.27 -7.86 -6.95
CA ALA A 351 -2.26 -8.62 -7.70
C ALA A 351 -1.94 -8.69 -9.20
N ASN A 352 -1.54 -7.56 -9.80
CA ASN A 352 -1.14 -7.52 -11.21
C ASN A 352 0.11 -8.38 -11.45
N GLY A 353 1.05 -8.38 -10.50
CA GLY A 353 2.22 -9.23 -10.57
C GLY A 353 1.90 -10.72 -10.44
N ALA A 354 0.96 -11.09 -9.57
CA ALA A 354 0.48 -12.47 -9.43
C ALA A 354 -0.18 -12.95 -10.73
N LEU A 355 -1.11 -12.16 -11.28
CA LEU A 355 -1.78 -12.46 -12.57
C LEU A 355 -0.78 -12.59 -13.72
N LEU A 356 0.12 -11.62 -13.88
CA LEU A 356 1.13 -11.66 -14.95
C LEU A 356 2.12 -12.80 -14.77
N GLY A 357 2.53 -13.08 -13.52
CA GLY A 357 3.37 -14.23 -13.19
C GLY A 357 2.72 -15.56 -13.54
N ALA A 358 1.43 -15.72 -13.22
CA ALA A 358 0.66 -16.90 -13.58
C ALA A 358 0.47 -17.05 -15.11
N ILE A 359 0.21 -15.96 -15.84
CA ILE A 359 0.13 -15.95 -17.31
C ILE A 359 1.46 -16.42 -17.92
N LEU A 360 2.57 -15.80 -17.52
CA LEU A 360 3.90 -16.15 -18.05
C LEU A 360 4.31 -17.56 -17.65
N GLY A 361 3.98 -17.98 -16.40
CA GLY A 361 4.21 -19.35 -15.92
C GLY A 361 3.35 -20.38 -16.63
N GLY A 362 2.09 -20.05 -16.93
CA GLY A 362 1.22 -20.92 -17.72
C GLY A 362 1.74 -21.10 -19.15
N ILE A 363 2.22 -20.03 -19.79
CA ILE A 363 2.87 -20.11 -21.10
C ILE A 363 4.16 -20.96 -21.02
N TRP A 364 4.97 -20.78 -19.97
CA TRP A 364 6.14 -21.60 -19.71
C TRP A 364 5.80 -23.10 -19.67
N ASN A 365 4.78 -23.47 -18.91
CA ASN A 365 4.36 -24.85 -18.74
C ASN A 365 3.82 -25.53 -20.01
N LEU A 366 3.50 -24.76 -21.07
CA LEU A 366 3.09 -25.31 -22.37
C LEU A 366 4.28 -25.85 -23.18
N TYR A 367 5.50 -25.32 -22.98
CA TYR A 367 6.64 -25.58 -23.85
C TYR A 367 7.88 -26.09 -23.12
N LEU A 368 7.95 -25.93 -21.81
CA LEU A 368 9.14 -26.15 -20.99
C LEU A 368 8.81 -27.01 -19.76
N PRO A 369 9.82 -27.55 -19.06
CA PRO A 369 9.58 -28.39 -17.87
C PRO A 369 8.68 -27.65 -16.86
N PRO A 370 7.55 -28.28 -16.46
CA PRO A 370 6.53 -27.59 -15.70
C PRO A 370 6.97 -27.26 -14.26
N ALA A 371 6.43 -26.18 -13.74
CA ALA A 371 6.48 -25.83 -12.32
C ALA A 371 5.10 -25.33 -11.86
N PRO A 372 4.85 -25.32 -10.54
CA PRO A 372 3.54 -24.90 -10.00
C PRO A 372 3.19 -23.46 -10.35
N ILE A 373 1.96 -23.21 -10.81
CA ILE A 373 1.49 -21.88 -11.23
C ILE A 373 1.57 -20.89 -10.07
N HIS A 374 1.21 -21.29 -8.85
CA HIS A 374 1.29 -20.44 -7.66
C HIS A 374 2.71 -19.98 -7.34
N ALA A 375 3.74 -20.78 -7.69
CA ALA A 375 5.13 -20.35 -7.54
C ALA A 375 5.49 -19.22 -8.50
N PHE A 376 5.07 -19.31 -9.77
CA PHE A 376 5.23 -18.25 -10.74
C PHE A 376 4.46 -16.99 -10.35
N ALA A 377 3.22 -17.16 -9.87
CA ALA A 377 2.39 -16.05 -9.38
C ALA A 377 3.04 -15.32 -8.20
N LEU A 378 3.59 -16.05 -7.23
CA LEU A 378 4.26 -15.50 -6.06
C LEU A 378 5.49 -14.67 -6.44
N ILE A 379 6.36 -15.22 -7.28
CA ILE A 379 7.58 -14.55 -7.75
C ILE A 379 7.19 -13.32 -8.58
N GLY A 380 6.20 -13.47 -9.47
CA GLY A 380 5.67 -12.38 -10.28
C GLY A 380 5.07 -11.25 -9.44
N ALA A 381 4.29 -11.59 -8.41
CA ALA A 381 3.73 -10.64 -7.46
C ALA A 381 4.81 -9.77 -6.81
N THR A 382 5.87 -10.42 -6.32
CA THR A 382 6.97 -9.73 -5.64
C THR A 382 7.77 -8.84 -6.59
N ALA A 383 8.15 -9.37 -7.75
CA ALA A 383 8.96 -8.64 -8.73
C ALA A 383 8.21 -7.42 -9.30
N PHE A 384 6.93 -7.57 -9.61
CA PHE A 384 6.10 -6.47 -10.09
C PHE A 384 5.90 -5.40 -9.01
N LEU A 385 5.57 -5.81 -7.78
CA LEU A 385 5.42 -4.90 -6.64
C LEU A 385 6.70 -4.10 -6.40
N ALA A 386 7.86 -4.77 -6.35
CA ALA A 386 9.15 -4.16 -6.15
C ALA A 386 9.46 -3.09 -7.19
N ALA A 387 9.24 -3.39 -8.47
CA ALA A 387 9.49 -2.47 -9.58
C ALA A 387 8.48 -1.32 -9.62
N ALA A 388 7.18 -1.59 -9.45
CA ALA A 388 6.12 -0.59 -9.48
C ALA A 388 6.24 0.42 -8.33
N GLN A 389 6.52 -0.04 -7.12
CA GLN A 389 6.60 0.82 -5.93
C GLN A 389 8.02 1.29 -5.61
N LYS A 390 9.04 0.81 -6.34
CA LYS A 390 10.47 1.13 -6.12
C LYS A 390 10.92 0.79 -4.70
N MET A 391 10.52 -0.37 -4.21
CA MET A 391 10.82 -0.82 -2.84
C MET A 391 11.24 -2.30 -2.85
N PRO A 392 12.42 -2.64 -3.41
CA PRO A 392 12.89 -4.02 -3.54
C PRO A 392 12.95 -4.79 -2.23
N LEU A 393 13.57 -4.24 -1.21
CA LEU A 393 13.72 -4.93 0.09
C LEU A 393 12.37 -5.08 0.78
N THR A 394 11.59 -4.01 0.80
CA THR A 394 10.24 -4.04 1.39
C THR A 394 9.36 -5.07 0.67
N ALA A 395 9.37 -5.14 -0.66
CA ALA A 395 8.55 -6.09 -1.41
C ALA A 395 8.93 -7.55 -1.13
N ILE A 396 10.24 -7.85 -1.04
CA ILE A 396 10.73 -9.18 -0.68
C ILE A 396 10.25 -9.55 0.72
N ILE A 397 10.43 -8.68 1.69
CA ILE A 397 10.04 -8.93 3.08
C ILE A 397 8.51 -9.08 3.19
N LEU A 398 7.75 -8.18 2.55
CA LEU A 398 6.30 -8.24 2.57
C LEU A 398 5.77 -9.59 2.07
N ILE A 399 6.31 -10.13 0.98
CA ILE A 399 5.81 -11.41 0.48
C ILE A 399 6.09 -12.57 1.44
N PHE A 400 7.26 -12.58 2.10
CA PHE A 400 7.57 -13.58 3.10
C PHE A 400 6.65 -13.48 4.33
N GLU A 401 6.35 -12.27 4.80
CA GLU A 401 5.43 -12.05 5.92
C GLU A 401 3.98 -12.31 5.52
N PHE A 402 3.56 -11.99 4.29
CA PHE A 402 2.20 -12.25 3.79
C PHE A 402 1.88 -13.72 3.64
N THR A 403 2.85 -14.53 3.26
CA THR A 403 2.65 -15.93 2.86
C THR A 403 3.28 -16.94 3.79
N ARG A 404 4.24 -16.50 4.63
CA ARG A 404 5.06 -17.36 5.50
C ARG A 404 5.75 -18.51 4.75
N ILE A 405 6.10 -18.28 3.48
CA ILE A 405 6.77 -19.26 2.63
C ILE A 405 8.19 -19.55 3.13
N ASN A 406 8.72 -20.73 2.76
CA ASN A 406 10.07 -21.15 3.10
C ASN A 406 11.13 -20.20 2.47
N PHE A 407 12.15 -19.86 3.25
CA PHE A 407 13.26 -18.97 2.83
C PHE A 407 14.06 -19.46 1.62
N ILE A 408 13.96 -20.72 1.23
CA ILE A 408 14.61 -21.24 0.02
C ILE A 408 14.16 -20.49 -1.25
N PHE A 409 12.94 -19.92 -1.25
CA PHE A 409 12.40 -19.12 -2.35
C PHE A 409 12.98 -17.71 -2.42
N LEU A 410 13.81 -17.31 -1.47
CA LEU A 410 14.50 -16.01 -1.52
C LEU A 410 15.34 -15.87 -2.78
N ILE A 411 15.99 -16.95 -3.22
CA ILE A 411 16.86 -16.93 -4.41
C ILE A 411 16.10 -16.54 -5.68
N PRO A 412 15.06 -17.28 -6.14
CA PRO A 412 14.33 -16.91 -7.35
C PRO A 412 13.59 -15.56 -7.21
N ILE A 413 13.12 -15.22 -6.03
CA ILE A 413 12.49 -13.91 -5.77
C ILE A 413 13.50 -12.77 -5.93
N MET A 414 14.72 -12.89 -5.38
CA MET A 414 15.77 -11.86 -5.54
C MET A 414 16.18 -11.69 -7.01
N LEU A 415 16.33 -12.79 -7.75
CA LEU A 415 16.66 -12.75 -9.18
C LEU A 415 15.55 -12.04 -9.97
N ALA A 416 14.29 -12.39 -9.73
CA ALA A 416 13.16 -11.77 -10.40
C ALA A 416 13.01 -10.27 -10.04
N VAL A 417 13.17 -9.92 -8.77
CA VAL A 417 13.13 -8.53 -8.30
C VAL A 417 14.23 -7.70 -8.93
N SER A 418 15.47 -8.20 -8.93
CA SER A 418 16.63 -7.49 -9.49
C SER A 418 16.45 -7.21 -10.98
N GLY A 419 16.08 -8.23 -11.76
CA GLY A 419 15.86 -8.08 -13.20
C GLY A 419 14.65 -7.19 -13.52
N SER A 420 13.58 -7.27 -12.74
CA SER A 420 12.39 -6.43 -12.90
C SER A 420 12.70 -4.95 -12.65
N ILE A 421 13.44 -4.63 -11.59
CA ILE A 421 13.85 -3.25 -11.28
C ILE A 421 14.80 -2.72 -12.36
N ALA A 422 15.78 -3.52 -12.80
CA ALA A 422 16.70 -3.12 -13.85
C ALA A 422 15.95 -2.75 -15.14
N MET A 423 15.00 -3.59 -15.57
CA MET A 423 14.19 -3.31 -16.76
C MET A 423 13.25 -2.10 -16.57
N CYS A 424 12.65 -1.95 -15.39
CA CYS A 424 11.84 -0.77 -15.06
C CYS A 424 12.65 0.52 -15.18
N GLN A 425 13.90 0.53 -14.70
CA GLN A 425 14.81 1.69 -14.82
C GLN A 425 15.23 1.95 -16.26
N LEU A 426 15.56 0.92 -17.02
CA LEU A 426 15.87 1.04 -18.45
C LEU A 426 14.70 1.62 -19.23
N THR A 427 13.49 1.09 -19.03
CA THR A 427 12.28 1.58 -19.68
C THR A 427 12.01 3.04 -19.31
N LYS A 428 12.20 3.42 -18.04
CA LYS A 428 12.08 4.80 -17.58
C LYS A 428 13.06 5.75 -18.27
N ASN A 429 14.33 5.35 -18.34
CA ASN A 429 15.38 6.16 -18.98
C ASN A 429 15.08 6.36 -20.47
N TYR A 430 14.66 5.30 -21.16
CA TYR A 430 14.22 5.37 -22.57
C TYR A 430 13.02 6.31 -22.71
N TYR A 431 11.97 6.14 -21.89
CA TYR A 431 10.79 6.98 -21.91
C TYR A 431 11.11 8.48 -21.70
N ILE A 432 11.99 8.82 -20.76
CA ILE A 432 12.41 10.21 -20.51
C ILE A 432 13.16 10.75 -21.73
N LYS A 433 14.07 9.97 -22.31
CA LYS A 433 14.90 10.41 -23.47
C LYS A 433 14.05 10.77 -24.70
N TYR A 434 12.92 10.11 -24.91
CA TYR A 434 12.09 10.31 -26.10
C TYR A 434 10.80 11.12 -25.85
N LYS A 435 10.56 11.56 -24.63
CA LYS A 435 9.42 12.44 -24.27
C LYS A 435 9.79 13.93 -24.35
N VAL A 436 11.08 14.25 -24.57
CA VAL A 436 11.60 15.59 -24.86
C VAL A 436 11.52 15.76 -26.38
#